data_2511168793436f4a6abbc6513cd8931d
#
_entry.id   2511168793436f4a6abbc6513cd8931d
#
_cell.length_a   1.000
_cell.length_b   1.000
_cell.length_c   1.000
_cell.angle_alpha   90.00
_cell.angle_beta   90.00
_cell.angle_gamma   90.00
#
_symmetry.space_group_name_H-M   'P 1'
#
loop_
_entity.id
_entity.type
_entity.pdbx_description
1 polymer ?
#
loop_
_entity_poly.entity_id
_entity_poly.type
_entity_poly.pdbx_seq_one_letter_code
_entity_poly.pdbx_strand_id
1 'polypeptide(L)'
;MSEPSAPGAVRLASAQGRWVLATAVLGSGMAMLDSTVVNVALPRIGEDLDADLAVLQWTVTAYMLTLSSLILLGGALGDRFGRRRVFVIGVVWFAAASLLCGLAPGAGVLIAARALQGVGGALLTPGSLALIQAVFHPDDRARAVGAWSGLGGVAAAVGPFIGGWLVDGAGWRWVFFLNVPLAAVCVPVALRHVPETRERDARERRGFDVQGAVLGALALAGVTYALIAAPGGGAGPGVIIPGVAGVLLGVLFVHVERRRRDPMLPPAIFGIRLFSAVNAVTVCVYAAFGGFFFLAVLQLQVVVGYSALAAGTALLPTTVLMLLLSARSGQLGQRIGPRIPLTVGPLLCAVGMLLMTRVGRGASYFADVLPALLVLGAGMVTLVAPLTSTVLASVDVDRAGLASGINNAAARAASLVAVAALPLLAGIGPEAYRSADEFGAAFRRAMPLCAGILVTGALIALLTVRTNVLRAEPGAAEPCRAETTYHCGVSAPPLDPGETKARGPERLPGAGGPERPAEGA
;
A
#
# COMPACT_ATOMS: atom_id res chain seq x y z
N MET A 1 37.60 1.00 3.35
CA MET A 1 37.63 -0.33 3.96
C MET A 1 36.18 -0.81 4.03
N SER A 2 35.85 -1.88 3.30
CA SER A 2 34.50 -2.45 3.26
C SER A 2 34.22 -3.10 4.62
N GLU A 3 33.11 -2.65 5.27
CA GLU A 3 32.59 -3.33 6.46
C GLU A 3 32.42 -4.84 6.19
N PRO A 4 32.71 -5.71 7.16
CA PRO A 4 32.48 -7.13 7.01
C PRO A 4 30.99 -7.36 6.82
N SER A 5 30.62 -7.77 5.59
CA SER A 5 29.25 -8.14 5.25
C SER A 5 28.74 -9.17 6.25
N ALA A 6 27.55 -8.90 6.84
CA ALA A 6 26.87 -9.88 7.68
C ALA A 6 26.86 -11.24 6.97
N PRO A 7 27.32 -12.32 7.64
CA PRO A 7 27.41 -13.63 7.00
C PRO A 7 26.02 -14.08 6.58
N GLY A 8 25.78 -14.20 5.25
CA GLY A 8 24.54 -14.69 4.68
C GLY A 8 23.70 -13.71 3.87
N ALA A 9 24.09 -12.44 3.72
CA ALA A 9 23.35 -11.48 2.88
C ALA A 9 23.51 -11.80 1.38
N VAL A 10 22.38 -11.94 0.67
CA VAL A 10 22.33 -12.34 -0.74
C VAL A 10 22.48 -11.12 -1.63
N ARG A 11 23.35 -11.19 -2.65
CA ARG A 11 23.47 -10.15 -3.68
C ARG A 11 22.38 -10.28 -4.74
N LEU A 12 21.81 -9.16 -5.18
CA LEU A 12 20.76 -9.12 -6.20
C LEU A 12 21.18 -9.76 -7.53
N ALA A 13 22.44 -9.58 -7.93
CA ALA A 13 22.98 -10.15 -9.15
C ALA A 13 23.15 -11.68 -9.11
N SER A 14 23.13 -12.30 -7.92
CA SER A 14 23.26 -13.74 -7.75
C SER A 14 22.03 -14.51 -8.26
N ALA A 15 22.20 -15.78 -8.60
CA ALA A 15 21.07 -16.65 -8.98
C ALA A 15 20.04 -16.74 -7.85
N GLN A 16 20.49 -16.88 -6.59
CA GLN A 16 19.62 -16.91 -5.42
C GLN A 16 18.87 -15.59 -5.25
N GLY A 17 19.53 -14.42 -5.42
CA GLY A 17 18.88 -13.11 -5.31
C GLY A 17 17.76 -12.93 -6.33
N ARG A 18 17.95 -13.37 -7.57
CA ARG A 18 16.92 -13.34 -8.61
C ARG A 18 15.70 -14.20 -8.23
N TRP A 19 15.92 -15.40 -7.65
CA TRP A 19 14.82 -16.26 -7.20
C TRP A 19 14.08 -15.69 -5.98
N VAL A 20 14.78 -15.08 -5.04
CA VAL A 20 14.15 -14.37 -3.90
C VAL A 20 13.28 -13.23 -4.39
N LEU A 21 13.81 -12.41 -5.31
CA LEU A 21 13.05 -11.31 -5.90
C LEU A 21 11.82 -11.85 -6.67
N ALA A 22 11.98 -12.88 -7.50
CA ALA A 22 10.89 -13.51 -8.25
C ALA A 22 9.80 -14.04 -7.31
N THR A 23 10.17 -14.67 -6.19
CA THR A 23 9.23 -15.15 -5.16
C THR A 23 8.42 -13.99 -4.57
N ALA A 24 9.08 -12.91 -4.17
CA ALA A 24 8.43 -11.74 -3.59
C ALA A 24 7.48 -11.05 -4.59
N VAL A 25 7.91 -10.95 -5.86
CA VAL A 25 7.10 -10.38 -6.96
C VAL A 25 5.90 -11.27 -7.28
N LEU A 26 6.08 -12.59 -7.37
CA LEU A 26 4.98 -13.52 -7.65
C LEU A 26 3.93 -13.48 -6.53
N GLY A 27 4.35 -13.52 -5.25
CA GLY A 27 3.41 -13.49 -4.14
C GLY A 27 2.62 -12.18 -4.07
N SER A 28 3.30 -11.03 -4.06
CA SER A 28 2.59 -9.74 -4.04
C SER A 28 1.81 -9.48 -5.34
N GLY A 29 2.34 -9.96 -6.48
CA GLY A 29 1.70 -9.90 -7.79
C GLY A 29 0.37 -10.64 -7.82
N MET A 30 0.27 -11.82 -7.18
CA MET A 30 -1.00 -12.55 -7.05
C MET A 30 -2.09 -11.70 -6.36
N ALA A 31 -1.76 -11.06 -5.24
CA ALA A 31 -2.72 -10.22 -4.53
C ALA A 31 -3.12 -8.96 -5.33
N MET A 32 -2.16 -8.38 -6.09
CA MET A 32 -2.41 -7.22 -6.94
C MET A 32 -3.24 -7.58 -8.18
N LEU A 33 -2.89 -8.68 -8.85
CA LEU A 33 -3.67 -9.22 -9.98
C LEU A 33 -5.10 -9.52 -9.55
N ASP A 34 -5.28 -10.27 -8.48
CA ASP A 34 -6.60 -10.65 -7.97
C ASP A 34 -7.49 -9.43 -7.73
N SER A 35 -6.97 -8.38 -7.10
CA SER A 35 -7.73 -7.17 -6.81
C SER A 35 -8.19 -6.41 -8.06
N THR A 36 -7.46 -6.50 -9.16
CA THR A 36 -7.77 -5.80 -10.42
C THR A 36 -8.62 -6.64 -11.37
N VAL A 37 -8.32 -7.94 -11.45
CA VAL A 37 -9.02 -8.90 -12.32
C VAL A 37 -10.47 -9.09 -11.87
N VAL A 38 -10.72 -9.19 -10.55
CA VAL A 38 -12.07 -9.37 -9.99
C VAL A 38 -12.99 -8.19 -10.31
N ASN A 39 -12.49 -6.95 -10.31
CA ASN A 39 -13.30 -5.79 -10.67
C ASN A 39 -13.85 -5.90 -12.10
N VAL A 40 -13.08 -6.44 -13.06
CA VAL A 40 -13.51 -6.63 -14.44
C VAL A 40 -14.56 -7.76 -14.55
N ALA A 41 -14.51 -8.74 -13.65
CA ALA A 41 -15.43 -9.87 -13.62
C ALA A 41 -16.82 -9.55 -12.99
N LEU A 42 -16.93 -8.44 -12.24
CA LEU A 42 -18.13 -8.12 -11.45
C LEU A 42 -19.45 -8.18 -12.22
N PRO A 43 -19.60 -7.59 -13.43
CA PRO A 43 -20.87 -7.67 -14.16
C PRO A 43 -21.26 -9.11 -14.49
N ARG A 44 -20.31 -9.94 -14.94
CA ARG A 44 -20.54 -11.36 -15.25
C ARG A 44 -20.86 -12.20 -14.00
N ILE A 45 -20.24 -11.87 -12.85
CA ILE A 45 -20.59 -12.47 -11.56
C ILE A 45 -22.04 -12.10 -11.19
N GLY A 46 -22.43 -10.85 -11.42
CA GLY A 46 -23.80 -10.37 -11.17
C GLY A 46 -24.83 -11.08 -12.02
N GLU A 47 -24.55 -11.24 -13.32
CA GLU A 47 -25.42 -11.97 -14.26
C GLU A 47 -25.56 -13.46 -13.91
N ASP A 48 -24.41 -14.15 -13.66
CA ASP A 48 -24.38 -15.62 -13.45
C ASP A 48 -24.96 -16.05 -12.09
N LEU A 49 -24.83 -15.21 -11.06
CA LEU A 49 -25.32 -15.50 -9.71
C LEU A 49 -26.64 -14.77 -9.38
N ASP A 50 -27.27 -14.11 -10.37
CA ASP A 50 -28.46 -13.26 -10.18
C ASP A 50 -28.32 -12.32 -8.97
N ALA A 51 -27.15 -11.69 -8.86
CA ALA A 51 -26.73 -10.91 -7.72
C ALA A 51 -27.09 -9.42 -7.90
N ASP A 52 -27.34 -8.74 -6.82
CA ASP A 52 -27.55 -7.28 -6.79
C ASP A 52 -26.21 -6.52 -6.60
N LEU A 53 -26.29 -5.19 -6.60
CA LEU A 53 -25.09 -4.34 -6.39
C LEU A 53 -24.44 -4.60 -5.03
N ALA A 54 -25.20 -4.92 -3.99
CA ALA A 54 -24.67 -5.20 -2.66
C ALA A 54 -23.76 -6.43 -2.67
N VAL A 55 -24.13 -7.49 -3.40
CA VAL A 55 -23.30 -8.69 -3.58
C VAL A 55 -22.02 -8.34 -4.33
N LEU A 56 -22.05 -7.49 -5.36
CA LEU A 56 -20.87 -7.03 -6.09
C LEU A 56 -19.93 -6.23 -5.18
N GLN A 57 -20.48 -5.32 -4.36
CA GLN A 57 -19.72 -4.60 -3.35
C GLN A 57 -19.09 -5.56 -2.34
N TRP A 58 -19.83 -6.54 -1.82
CA TRP A 58 -19.32 -7.53 -0.87
C TRP A 58 -18.25 -8.42 -1.49
N THR A 59 -18.35 -8.79 -2.75
CA THR A 59 -17.32 -9.57 -3.46
C THR A 59 -15.96 -8.86 -3.44
N VAL A 60 -15.94 -7.54 -3.53
CA VAL A 60 -14.70 -6.75 -3.44
C VAL A 60 -14.34 -6.44 -1.99
N THR A 61 -15.31 -5.97 -1.20
CA THR A 61 -15.06 -5.43 0.14
C THR A 61 -14.76 -6.50 1.18
N ALA A 62 -15.30 -7.72 1.07
CA ALA A 62 -14.99 -8.82 2.00
C ALA A 62 -13.50 -9.18 1.99
N TYR A 63 -12.88 -9.23 0.80
CA TYR A 63 -11.44 -9.42 0.65
C TYR A 63 -10.65 -8.24 1.25
N MET A 64 -11.03 -7.00 0.90
CA MET A 64 -10.34 -5.80 1.39
C MET A 64 -10.46 -5.65 2.91
N LEU A 65 -11.61 -6.03 3.49
CA LEU A 65 -11.88 -5.97 4.91
C LEU A 65 -10.89 -6.83 5.72
N THR A 66 -10.81 -8.12 5.39
CA THR A 66 -9.92 -9.04 6.10
C THR A 66 -8.45 -8.74 5.83
N LEU A 67 -8.11 -8.37 4.59
CA LEU A 67 -6.76 -7.95 4.23
C LEU A 67 -6.32 -6.72 5.03
N SER A 68 -7.11 -5.64 5.05
CA SER A 68 -6.73 -4.39 5.73
C SER A 68 -6.65 -4.54 7.25
N SER A 69 -7.57 -5.32 7.83
CA SER A 69 -7.63 -5.54 9.28
C SER A 69 -6.49 -6.41 9.79
N LEU A 70 -6.02 -7.35 8.98
CA LEU A 70 -5.02 -8.36 9.39
C LEU A 70 -3.61 -8.10 8.86
N ILE A 71 -3.41 -7.09 8.00
CA ILE A 71 -2.11 -6.86 7.35
C ILE A 71 -0.97 -6.60 8.34
N LEU A 72 -1.23 -5.84 9.42
CA LEU A 72 -0.24 -5.56 10.46
C LEU A 72 0.05 -6.81 11.30
N LEU A 73 -0.99 -7.59 11.60
CA LEU A 73 -0.84 -8.87 12.28
C LEU A 73 -0.04 -9.86 11.43
N GLY A 74 -0.28 -9.91 10.12
CA GLY A 74 0.47 -10.75 9.18
C GLY A 74 1.96 -10.42 9.16
N GLY A 75 2.31 -9.14 9.20
CA GLY A 75 3.70 -8.69 9.34
C GLY A 75 4.35 -9.18 10.64
N ALA A 76 3.69 -8.95 11.78
CA ALA A 76 4.17 -9.39 13.09
C ALA A 76 4.31 -10.92 13.22
N LEU A 77 3.40 -11.69 12.59
CA LEU A 77 3.51 -13.15 12.51
C LEU A 77 4.76 -13.58 11.73
N GLY A 78 5.06 -12.90 10.61
CA GLY A 78 6.27 -13.15 9.81
C GLY A 78 7.56 -12.93 10.61
N ASP A 79 7.65 -11.84 11.32
CA ASP A 79 8.81 -11.49 12.14
C ASP A 79 9.05 -12.53 13.27
N ARG A 80 7.99 -13.03 13.88
CA ARG A 80 8.08 -13.97 15.02
C ARG A 80 8.25 -15.43 14.61
N PHE A 81 7.47 -15.90 13.62
CA PHE A 81 7.45 -17.33 13.25
C PHE A 81 8.34 -17.68 12.06
N GLY A 82 8.88 -16.66 11.39
CA GLY A 82 9.72 -16.81 10.21
C GLY A 82 9.03 -16.26 8.96
N ARG A 83 9.71 -15.35 8.28
CA ARG A 83 9.18 -14.59 7.16
C ARG A 83 8.84 -15.48 5.97
N ARG A 84 9.74 -16.43 5.60
CA ARG A 84 9.48 -17.40 4.54
C ARG A 84 8.30 -18.30 4.87
N ARG A 85 8.26 -18.85 6.10
CA ARG A 85 7.20 -19.78 6.52
C ARG A 85 5.83 -19.13 6.47
N VAL A 86 5.66 -17.93 7.05
CA VAL A 86 4.39 -17.21 7.07
C VAL A 86 3.99 -16.77 5.67
N PHE A 87 4.93 -16.34 4.84
CA PHE A 87 4.69 -16.02 3.43
C PHE A 87 4.17 -17.22 2.65
N VAL A 88 4.80 -18.39 2.76
CA VAL A 88 4.37 -19.63 2.08
C VAL A 88 2.98 -20.06 2.55
N ILE A 89 2.71 -20.03 3.86
CA ILE A 89 1.37 -20.30 4.41
C ILE A 89 0.35 -19.32 3.79
N GLY A 90 0.69 -18.02 3.70
CA GLY A 90 -0.16 -16.99 3.08
C GLY A 90 -0.45 -17.30 1.62
N VAL A 91 0.54 -17.70 0.82
CA VAL A 91 0.37 -18.06 -0.60
C VAL A 91 -0.52 -19.30 -0.76
N VAL A 92 -0.29 -20.37 0.03
CA VAL A 92 -1.11 -21.59 -0.01
C VAL A 92 -2.55 -21.31 0.40
N TRP A 93 -2.73 -20.55 1.49
CA TRP A 93 -4.05 -20.14 1.97
C TRP A 93 -4.80 -19.30 0.94
N PHE A 94 -4.10 -18.31 0.34
CA PHE A 94 -4.66 -17.45 -0.70
C PHE A 94 -5.13 -18.26 -1.91
N ALA A 95 -4.32 -19.21 -2.38
CA ALA A 95 -4.65 -20.06 -3.51
C ALA A 95 -5.82 -21.02 -3.19
N ALA A 96 -5.84 -21.61 -1.99
CA ALA A 96 -6.95 -22.47 -1.55
C ALA A 96 -8.27 -21.70 -1.46
N ALA A 97 -8.24 -20.48 -0.87
CA ALA A 97 -9.41 -19.62 -0.82
C ALA A 97 -9.83 -19.13 -2.22
N SER A 98 -8.87 -18.88 -3.11
CA SER A 98 -9.14 -18.53 -4.51
C SER A 98 -9.81 -19.70 -5.26
N LEU A 99 -9.36 -20.93 -5.03
CA LEU A 99 -10.02 -22.11 -5.57
C LEU A 99 -11.48 -22.20 -5.09
N LEU A 100 -11.75 -21.94 -3.81
CA LEU A 100 -13.11 -21.89 -3.27
C LEU A 100 -13.95 -20.78 -3.92
N CYS A 101 -13.37 -19.62 -4.22
CA CYS A 101 -14.05 -18.56 -4.97
C CYS A 101 -14.48 -19.03 -6.36
N GLY A 102 -13.58 -19.69 -7.11
CA GLY A 102 -13.87 -20.22 -8.45
C GLY A 102 -14.90 -21.36 -8.47
N LEU A 103 -14.98 -22.12 -7.37
CA LEU A 103 -15.95 -23.22 -7.20
C LEU A 103 -17.26 -22.77 -6.52
N ALA A 104 -17.42 -21.48 -6.19
CA ALA A 104 -18.58 -20.98 -5.46
C ALA A 104 -19.90 -21.22 -6.22
N PRO A 105 -20.88 -21.94 -5.62
CA PRO A 105 -22.17 -22.19 -6.23
C PRO A 105 -23.12 -21.00 -6.15
N GLY A 106 -22.82 -19.99 -5.32
CA GLY A 106 -23.66 -18.82 -5.12
C GLY A 106 -22.93 -17.70 -4.39
N ALA A 107 -23.58 -16.55 -4.32
CA ALA A 107 -23.03 -15.30 -3.83
C ALA A 107 -22.49 -15.39 -2.38
N GLY A 108 -23.22 -16.04 -1.46
CA GLY A 108 -22.81 -16.15 -0.06
C GLY A 108 -21.49 -16.93 0.11
N VAL A 109 -21.32 -18.03 -0.63
CA VAL A 109 -20.07 -18.82 -0.61
C VAL A 109 -18.93 -18.01 -1.23
N LEU A 110 -19.19 -17.29 -2.32
CA LEU A 110 -18.20 -16.42 -2.95
C LEU A 110 -17.70 -15.34 -1.97
N ILE A 111 -18.61 -14.65 -1.30
CA ILE A 111 -18.26 -13.58 -0.32
C ILE A 111 -17.45 -14.18 0.85
N ALA A 112 -17.86 -15.33 1.40
CA ALA A 112 -17.13 -15.99 2.47
C ALA A 112 -15.72 -16.43 2.02
N ALA A 113 -15.60 -17.01 0.83
CA ALA A 113 -14.32 -17.39 0.24
C ALA A 113 -13.42 -16.17 -0.02
N ARG A 114 -13.99 -15.02 -0.44
CA ARG A 114 -13.28 -13.73 -0.58
C ARG A 114 -12.74 -13.24 0.75
N ALA A 115 -13.53 -13.32 1.83
CA ALA A 115 -13.06 -13.00 3.18
C ALA A 115 -11.87 -13.88 3.60
N LEU A 116 -11.95 -15.19 3.35
CA LEU A 116 -10.85 -16.13 3.60
C LEU A 116 -9.62 -15.81 2.75
N GLN A 117 -9.81 -15.43 1.48
CA GLN A 117 -8.73 -15.06 0.58
C GLN A 117 -7.99 -13.80 1.07
N GLY A 118 -8.70 -12.83 1.65
CA GLY A 118 -8.11 -11.65 2.25
C GLY A 118 -7.21 -11.96 3.45
N VAL A 119 -7.50 -13.01 4.24
CA VAL A 119 -6.60 -13.51 5.30
C VAL A 119 -5.27 -13.96 4.69
N GLY A 120 -5.30 -14.76 3.61
CA GLY A 120 -4.09 -15.15 2.88
C GLY A 120 -3.31 -13.95 2.36
N GLY A 121 -4.02 -12.98 1.78
CA GLY A 121 -3.45 -11.71 1.31
C GLY A 121 -2.74 -10.93 2.41
N ALA A 122 -3.30 -10.91 3.62
CA ALA A 122 -2.72 -10.23 4.78
C ALA A 122 -1.41 -10.88 5.27
N LEU A 123 -1.26 -12.18 5.08
CA LEU A 123 -0.02 -12.90 5.43
C LEU A 123 1.07 -12.72 4.36
N LEU A 124 0.70 -12.77 3.07
CA LEU A 124 1.68 -12.74 1.98
C LEU A 124 2.16 -11.33 1.62
N THR A 125 1.30 -10.30 1.70
CA THR A 125 1.64 -8.95 1.22
C THR A 125 2.78 -8.30 2.03
N PRO A 126 2.73 -8.19 3.37
CA PRO A 126 3.84 -7.64 4.13
C PRO A 126 5.07 -8.55 4.09
N GLY A 127 4.84 -9.89 4.00
CA GLY A 127 5.90 -10.89 3.89
C GLY A 127 6.81 -10.67 2.68
N SER A 128 6.27 -10.26 1.53
CA SER A 128 7.04 -10.00 0.31
C SER A 128 8.11 -8.92 0.50
N LEU A 129 7.74 -7.78 1.08
CA LEU A 129 8.67 -6.68 1.35
C LEU A 129 9.65 -7.03 2.47
N ALA A 130 9.15 -7.68 3.54
CA ALA A 130 9.97 -8.12 4.66
C ALA A 130 11.05 -9.14 4.24
N LEU A 131 10.74 -10.05 3.31
CA LEU A 131 11.73 -10.97 2.73
C LEU A 131 12.84 -10.22 1.98
N ILE A 132 12.48 -9.23 1.16
CA ILE A 132 13.46 -8.41 0.44
C ILE A 132 14.39 -7.70 1.42
N GLN A 133 13.84 -7.03 2.43
CA GLN A 133 14.63 -6.27 3.41
C GLN A 133 15.54 -7.16 4.27
N ALA A 134 15.11 -8.39 4.57
CA ALA A 134 15.86 -9.29 5.43
C ALA A 134 16.97 -10.07 4.69
N VAL A 135 16.73 -10.42 3.43
CA VAL A 135 17.60 -11.35 2.68
C VAL A 135 18.68 -10.62 1.90
N PHE A 136 18.38 -9.43 1.33
CA PHE A 136 19.33 -8.73 0.48
C PHE A 136 20.37 -7.94 1.25
N HIS A 137 21.58 -7.88 0.66
CA HIS A 137 22.66 -7.02 1.14
C HIS A 137 22.20 -5.55 1.20
N PRO A 138 22.60 -4.74 2.20
CA PRO A 138 22.17 -3.34 2.35
C PRO A 138 22.27 -2.51 1.07
N ASP A 139 23.38 -2.62 0.31
CA ASP A 139 23.60 -1.90 -0.95
C ASP A 139 22.58 -2.24 -2.05
N ASP A 140 22.05 -3.48 -2.04
CA ASP A 140 21.14 -3.98 -3.06
C ASP A 140 19.66 -3.83 -2.67
N ARG A 141 19.35 -3.55 -1.39
CA ARG A 141 17.96 -3.46 -0.88
C ARG A 141 17.11 -2.45 -1.64
N ALA A 142 17.62 -1.25 -1.83
CA ALA A 142 16.90 -0.20 -2.54
C ALA A 142 16.58 -0.60 -3.98
N ARG A 143 17.53 -1.25 -4.67
CA ARG A 143 17.36 -1.76 -6.05
C ARG A 143 16.35 -2.92 -6.10
N ALA A 144 16.41 -3.84 -5.12
CA ALA A 144 15.49 -4.97 -5.04
C ALA A 144 14.04 -4.51 -4.74
N VAL A 145 13.86 -3.55 -3.83
CA VAL A 145 12.56 -2.92 -3.54
C VAL A 145 12.03 -2.18 -4.76
N GLY A 146 12.89 -1.44 -5.47
CA GLY A 146 12.52 -0.76 -6.71
C GLY A 146 12.07 -1.73 -7.80
N ALA A 147 12.79 -2.83 -8.00
CA ALA A 147 12.43 -3.87 -8.96
C ALA A 147 11.12 -4.59 -8.56
N TRP A 148 10.95 -4.94 -7.29
CA TRP A 148 9.72 -5.53 -6.75
C TRP A 148 8.51 -4.61 -6.95
N SER A 149 8.64 -3.33 -6.63
CA SER A 149 7.57 -2.35 -6.79
C SER A 149 7.22 -2.13 -8.26
N GLY A 150 8.23 -2.03 -9.15
CA GLY A 150 8.03 -1.89 -10.59
C GLY A 150 7.33 -3.10 -11.20
N LEU A 151 7.79 -4.32 -10.91
CA LEU A 151 7.18 -5.56 -11.41
C LEU A 151 5.79 -5.80 -10.80
N GLY A 152 5.56 -5.40 -9.55
CA GLY A 152 4.23 -5.38 -8.94
C GLY A 152 3.28 -4.43 -9.67
N GLY A 153 3.76 -3.26 -10.07
CA GLY A 153 3.02 -2.33 -10.92
C GLY A 153 2.65 -2.92 -12.29
N VAL A 154 3.58 -3.66 -12.92
CA VAL A 154 3.30 -4.40 -14.17
C VAL A 154 2.20 -5.45 -13.95
N ALA A 155 2.26 -6.22 -12.86
CA ALA A 155 1.23 -7.20 -12.54
C ALA A 155 -0.16 -6.55 -12.38
N ALA A 156 -0.24 -5.42 -11.66
CA ALA A 156 -1.48 -4.66 -11.52
C ALA A 156 -1.98 -4.10 -12.88
N ALA A 157 -1.06 -3.71 -13.77
CA ALA A 157 -1.37 -3.20 -15.12
C ALA A 157 -1.95 -4.27 -16.02
N VAL A 158 -1.35 -5.45 -16.00
CA VAL A 158 -1.74 -6.57 -16.86
C VAL A 158 -3.03 -7.25 -16.37
N GLY A 159 -3.35 -7.06 -15.08
CA GLY A 159 -4.52 -7.65 -14.43
C GLY A 159 -5.83 -7.44 -15.19
N PRO A 160 -6.27 -6.21 -15.47
CA PRO A 160 -7.53 -5.97 -16.18
C PRO A 160 -7.57 -6.60 -17.59
N PHE A 161 -6.43 -6.66 -18.28
CA PHE A 161 -6.34 -7.33 -19.58
C PHE A 161 -6.51 -8.84 -19.46
N ILE A 162 -5.73 -9.50 -18.57
CA ILE A 162 -5.86 -10.94 -18.30
C ILE A 162 -7.26 -11.26 -17.80
N GLY A 163 -7.80 -10.44 -16.89
CA GLY A 163 -9.13 -10.61 -16.34
C GLY A 163 -10.20 -10.56 -17.41
N GLY A 164 -10.17 -9.55 -18.27
CA GLY A 164 -11.12 -9.41 -19.36
C GLY A 164 -11.04 -10.56 -20.37
N TRP A 165 -9.83 -10.98 -20.72
CA TRP A 165 -9.62 -12.13 -21.61
C TRP A 165 -10.16 -13.45 -21.03
N LEU A 166 -9.92 -13.69 -19.75
CA LEU A 166 -10.46 -14.87 -19.06
C LEU A 166 -11.98 -14.83 -18.93
N VAL A 167 -12.55 -13.68 -18.59
CA VAL A 167 -14.00 -13.50 -18.42
C VAL A 167 -14.72 -13.72 -19.73
N ASP A 168 -14.25 -13.10 -20.83
CA ASP A 168 -14.88 -13.22 -22.14
C ASP A 168 -14.67 -14.60 -22.79
N GLY A 169 -13.49 -15.26 -22.55
CA GLY A 169 -13.13 -16.51 -23.18
C GLY A 169 -13.53 -17.79 -22.42
N ALA A 170 -13.31 -17.81 -21.10
CA ALA A 170 -13.47 -19.01 -20.27
C ALA A 170 -14.49 -18.83 -19.12
N GLY A 171 -14.89 -17.59 -18.85
CA GLY A 171 -15.82 -17.24 -17.78
C GLY A 171 -15.13 -16.73 -16.51
N TRP A 172 -15.90 -16.03 -15.68
CA TRP A 172 -15.40 -15.31 -14.50
C TRP A 172 -14.72 -16.20 -13.45
N ARG A 173 -15.08 -17.49 -13.37
CA ARG A 173 -14.48 -18.44 -12.41
C ARG A 173 -12.98 -18.63 -12.62
N TRP A 174 -12.51 -18.54 -13.86
CA TRP A 174 -11.10 -18.66 -14.22
C TRP A 174 -10.22 -17.53 -13.70
N VAL A 175 -10.81 -16.38 -13.41
CA VAL A 175 -10.16 -15.27 -12.73
C VAL A 175 -9.57 -15.71 -11.38
N PHE A 176 -10.28 -16.55 -10.66
CA PHE A 176 -9.85 -17.10 -9.38
C PHE A 176 -8.89 -18.29 -9.56
N PHE A 177 -9.17 -19.17 -10.53
CA PHE A 177 -8.30 -20.33 -10.81
C PHE A 177 -6.90 -19.91 -11.27
N LEU A 178 -6.72 -18.72 -11.83
CA LEU A 178 -5.42 -18.14 -12.20
C LEU A 178 -4.42 -18.14 -11.04
N ASN A 179 -4.87 -17.94 -9.81
CA ASN A 179 -4.01 -17.89 -8.64
C ASN A 179 -3.42 -19.26 -8.25
N VAL A 180 -4.04 -20.36 -8.65
CA VAL A 180 -3.60 -21.72 -8.31
C VAL A 180 -2.27 -22.08 -8.99
N PRO A 181 -2.10 -21.97 -10.32
CA PRO A 181 -0.81 -22.22 -10.98
C PRO A 181 0.26 -21.22 -10.55
N LEU A 182 -0.07 -19.97 -10.27
CA LEU A 182 0.89 -19.00 -9.74
C LEU A 182 1.43 -19.43 -8.37
N ALA A 183 0.56 -19.91 -7.49
CA ALA A 183 0.96 -20.43 -6.19
C ALA A 183 1.77 -21.73 -6.33
N ALA A 184 1.39 -22.63 -7.26
CA ALA A 184 2.10 -23.88 -7.54
C ALA A 184 3.55 -23.64 -8.00
N VAL A 185 3.82 -22.50 -8.64
CA VAL A 185 5.18 -22.07 -8.99
C VAL A 185 5.85 -21.34 -7.81
N CYS A 186 5.13 -20.42 -7.15
CA CYS A 186 5.68 -19.57 -6.09
C CYS A 186 6.15 -20.38 -4.87
N VAL A 187 5.37 -21.37 -4.42
CA VAL A 187 5.66 -22.15 -3.20
C VAL A 187 6.94 -22.97 -3.33
N PRO A 188 7.17 -23.80 -4.36
CA PRO A 188 8.43 -24.54 -4.52
C PRO A 188 9.64 -23.63 -4.66
N VAL A 189 9.50 -22.52 -5.39
CA VAL A 189 10.58 -21.54 -5.55
C VAL A 189 10.92 -20.90 -4.20
N ALA A 190 9.91 -20.51 -3.41
CA ALA A 190 10.09 -19.96 -2.07
C ALA A 190 10.81 -20.95 -1.14
N LEU A 191 10.34 -22.20 -1.11
CA LEU A 191 10.91 -23.24 -0.22
C LEU A 191 12.35 -23.59 -0.57
N ARG A 192 12.72 -23.53 -1.86
CA ARG A 192 14.02 -23.97 -2.36
C ARG A 192 15.10 -22.87 -2.33
N HIS A 193 14.71 -21.61 -2.55
CA HIS A 193 15.66 -20.52 -2.79
C HIS A 193 15.64 -19.41 -1.73
N VAL A 194 14.53 -19.25 -1.00
CA VAL A 194 14.41 -18.19 0.01
C VAL A 194 14.93 -18.70 1.35
N PRO A 195 15.96 -18.09 1.96
CA PRO A 195 16.43 -18.47 3.28
C PRO A 195 15.36 -18.10 4.34
N GLU A 196 15.26 -18.91 5.39
CA GLU A 196 14.40 -18.54 6.52
C GLU A 196 15.06 -17.45 7.34
N THR A 197 14.34 -16.37 7.56
CA THR A 197 14.79 -15.23 8.35
C THR A 197 13.79 -14.94 9.46
N ARG A 198 14.32 -14.66 10.67
CA ARG A 198 13.53 -14.30 11.85
C ARG A 198 14.22 -13.15 12.56
N GLU A 199 13.47 -12.28 13.15
CA GLU A 199 14.03 -11.27 14.04
C GLU A 199 14.29 -11.91 15.41
N ARG A 200 15.58 -11.96 15.82
CA ARG A 200 15.99 -12.64 17.08
C ARG A 200 15.34 -12.02 18.32
N ASP A 201 15.14 -10.70 18.31
CA ASP A 201 14.56 -9.94 19.43
C ASP A 201 13.02 -9.88 19.40
N ALA A 202 12.37 -10.30 18.33
CA ALA A 202 10.91 -10.26 18.20
C ALA A 202 10.18 -11.22 19.15
N ARG A 203 10.88 -12.26 19.65
CA ARG A 203 10.32 -13.19 20.64
C ARG A 203 10.10 -12.53 22.01
N GLU A 204 10.94 -11.56 22.38
CA GLU A 204 10.93 -10.95 23.71
C GLU A 204 10.11 -9.66 23.77
N ARG A 205 9.87 -8.95 22.64
CA ARG A 205 9.41 -7.57 22.67
C ARG A 205 7.97 -7.31 22.26
N ARG A 206 7.23 -8.22 21.60
CA ARG A 206 5.85 -7.92 21.16
C ARG A 206 4.89 -9.07 21.40
N GLY A 207 3.94 -8.87 22.27
CA GLY A 207 2.70 -9.65 22.31
C GLY A 207 1.90 -9.39 21.01
N PHE A 208 1.20 -10.40 20.49
CA PHE A 208 0.28 -10.17 19.37
C PHE A 208 -0.93 -9.37 19.83
N ASP A 209 -1.23 -8.30 19.11
CA ASP A 209 -2.46 -7.57 19.29
C ASP A 209 -3.63 -8.16 18.51
N VAL A 210 -3.98 -9.39 18.85
CA VAL A 210 -5.16 -10.05 18.26
C VAL A 210 -6.44 -9.31 18.61
N GLN A 211 -6.52 -8.74 19.82
CA GLN A 211 -7.70 -8.00 20.26
C GLN A 211 -7.89 -6.74 19.42
N GLY A 212 -6.83 -5.95 19.19
CA GLY A 212 -6.89 -4.78 18.32
C GLY A 212 -7.27 -5.16 16.88
N ALA A 213 -6.66 -6.22 16.32
CA ALA A 213 -7.00 -6.70 14.98
C ALA A 213 -8.48 -7.11 14.86
N VAL A 214 -9.02 -7.84 15.85
CA VAL A 214 -10.43 -8.26 15.86
C VAL A 214 -11.37 -7.06 16.02
N LEU A 215 -11.08 -6.14 16.93
CA LEU A 215 -11.88 -4.93 17.13
C LEU A 215 -11.89 -4.06 15.87
N GLY A 216 -10.74 -3.85 15.22
CA GLY A 216 -10.63 -3.11 13.97
C GLY A 216 -11.40 -3.79 12.83
N ALA A 217 -11.30 -5.12 12.72
CA ALA A 217 -12.05 -5.89 11.72
C ALA A 217 -13.56 -5.79 11.93
N LEU A 218 -14.05 -5.96 13.15
CA LEU A 218 -15.47 -5.87 13.48
C LEU A 218 -16.01 -4.44 13.31
N ALA A 219 -15.21 -3.43 13.66
CA ALA A 219 -15.57 -2.03 13.45
C ALA A 219 -15.75 -1.72 11.96
N LEU A 220 -14.78 -2.08 11.13
CA LEU A 220 -14.87 -1.91 9.67
C LEU A 220 -16.01 -2.74 9.07
N ALA A 221 -16.21 -3.98 9.54
CA ALA A 221 -17.29 -4.85 9.07
C ALA A 221 -18.68 -4.25 9.37
N GLY A 222 -18.90 -3.77 10.58
CA GLY A 222 -20.20 -3.18 10.98
C GLY A 222 -20.52 -1.91 10.19
N VAL A 223 -19.54 -1.01 10.04
CA VAL A 223 -19.72 0.21 9.24
C VAL A 223 -19.95 -0.12 7.77
N THR A 224 -19.14 -1.01 7.20
CA THR A 224 -19.26 -1.42 5.79
C THR A 224 -20.60 -2.08 5.51
N TYR A 225 -21.04 -2.97 6.40
CA TYR A 225 -22.36 -3.63 6.29
C TYR A 225 -23.50 -2.60 6.26
N ALA A 226 -23.49 -1.65 7.20
CA ALA A 226 -24.52 -0.62 7.25
C ALA A 226 -24.56 0.23 5.97
N LEU A 227 -23.39 0.60 5.42
CA LEU A 227 -23.30 1.39 4.20
C LEU A 227 -23.79 0.63 2.96
N ILE A 228 -23.50 -0.67 2.86
CA ILE A 228 -23.93 -1.51 1.72
C ILE A 228 -25.41 -1.86 1.81
N ALA A 229 -25.93 -2.11 3.03
CA ALA A 229 -27.32 -2.51 3.23
C ALA A 229 -28.31 -1.33 3.22
N ALA A 230 -27.86 -0.10 3.47
CA ALA A 230 -28.70 1.08 3.56
C ALA A 230 -29.57 1.38 2.32
N PRO A 231 -29.06 1.23 1.06
CA PRO A 231 -29.87 1.49 -0.13
C PRO A 231 -31.11 0.59 -0.26
N GLY A 232 -31.04 -0.66 0.21
CA GLY A 232 -32.16 -1.62 0.14
C GLY A 232 -33.00 -1.70 1.41
N GLY A 233 -32.39 -1.48 2.57
CA GLY A 233 -33.02 -1.64 3.89
C GLY A 233 -33.50 -0.34 4.56
N GLY A 234 -33.20 0.82 3.97
CA GLY A 234 -33.52 2.12 4.57
C GLY A 234 -32.83 2.30 5.94
N ALA A 235 -33.42 3.12 6.80
CA ALA A 235 -32.95 3.34 8.18
C ALA A 235 -33.54 2.32 9.18
N GLY A 236 -33.69 1.07 8.78
CA GLY A 236 -34.20 0.01 9.63
C GLY A 236 -33.19 -0.48 10.69
N PRO A 237 -33.64 -1.17 11.75
CA PRO A 237 -32.77 -1.69 12.81
C PRO A 237 -31.65 -2.60 12.28
N GLY A 238 -31.88 -3.36 11.20
CA GLY A 238 -30.90 -4.22 10.54
C GLY A 238 -29.71 -3.46 9.92
N VAL A 239 -29.85 -2.18 9.65
CA VAL A 239 -28.80 -1.30 9.13
C VAL A 239 -28.18 -0.47 10.25
N ILE A 240 -29.03 0.13 11.11
CA ILE A 240 -28.58 1.03 12.17
C ILE A 240 -27.75 0.27 13.22
N ILE A 241 -28.21 -0.90 13.69
CA ILE A 241 -27.54 -1.65 14.77
C ILE A 241 -26.11 -2.03 14.38
N PRO A 242 -25.83 -2.67 13.21
CA PRO A 242 -24.47 -2.97 12.81
C PRO A 242 -23.61 -1.73 12.60
N GLY A 243 -24.20 -0.63 12.06
CA GLY A 243 -23.50 0.62 11.86
C GLY A 243 -23.04 1.26 13.17
N VAL A 244 -23.97 1.40 14.12
CA VAL A 244 -23.67 1.93 15.46
C VAL A 244 -22.70 1.03 16.21
N ALA A 245 -22.90 -0.30 16.17
CA ALA A 245 -21.97 -1.26 16.77
C ALA A 245 -20.56 -1.13 16.16
N GLY A 246 -20.47 -0.97 14.83
CA GLY A 246 -19.19 -0.76 14.14
C GLY A 246 -18.47 0.51 14.62
N VAL A 247 -19.20 1.62 14.74
CA VAL A 247 -18.64 2.89 15.27
C VAL A 247 -18.18 2.72 16.71
N LEU A 248 -19.00 2.12 17.58
CA LEU A 248 -18.65 1.88 18.98
C LEU A 248 -17.42 0.97 19.13
N LEU A 249 -17.32 -0.09 18.31
CA LEU A 249 -16.16 -0.96 18.27
C LEU A 249 -14.91 -0.21 17.77
N GLY A 250 -15.06 0.73 16.84
CA GLY A 250 -13.97 1.60 16.40
C GLY A 250 -13.46 2.53 17.51
N VAL A 251 -14.37 3.12 18.28
CA VAL A 251 -14.02 3.91 19.47
C VAL A 251 -13.33 3.03 20.51
N LEU A 252 -13.85 1.83 20.77
CA LEU A 252 -13.24 0.86 21.68
C LEU A 252 -11.86 0.42 21.21
N PHE A 253 -11.67 0.18 19.92
CA PHE A 253 -10.37 -0.10 19.30
C PHE A 253 -9.35 1.00 19.63
N VAL A 254 -9.68 2.27 19.35
CA VAL A 254 -8.78 3.40 19.66
C VAL A 254 -8.50 3.50 21.17
N HIS A 255 -9.50 3.23 22.01
CA HIS A 255 -9.34 3.26 23.46
C HIS A 255 -8.39 2.15 23.96
N VAL A 256 -8.54 0.93 23.45
CA VAL A 256 -7.67 -0.22 23.77
C VAL A 256 -6.23 0.04 23.32
N GLU A 257 -6.05 0.50 22.05
CA GLU A 257 -4.73 0.84 21.50
C GLU A 257 -4.00 1.92 22.31
N ARG A 258 -4.73 2.91 22.86
CA ARG A 258 -4.15 3.95 23.72
C ARG A 258 -3.67 3.45 25.07
N ARG A 259 -4.26 2.37 25.58
CA ARG A 259 -3.93 1.82 26.92
C ARG A 259 -2.94 0.66 26.88
N ARG A 260 -2.70 0.09 25.70
CA ARG A 260 -1.85 -1.07 25.54
C ARG A 260 -0.36 -0.69 25.56
N ARG A 261 0.49 -1.51 26.18
CA ARG A 261 1.95 -1.30 26.19
C ARG A 261 2.59 -1.48 24.81
N ASP A 262 2.12 -2.48 24.05
CA ASP A 262 2.57 -2.79 22.69
C ASP A 262 1.38 -2.77 21.73
N PRO A 263 0.87 -1.58 21.33
CA PRO A 263 -0.26 -1.47 20.43
C PRO A 263 0.14 -1.83 19.00
N MET A 264 -0.79 -2.44 18.24
CA MET A 264 -0.62 -2.70 16.81
C MET A 264 -0.54 -1.39 16.01
N LEU A 265 -1.35 -0.42 16.42
CA LEU A 265 -1.41 0.93 15.87
C LEU A 265 -1.05 1.96 16.95
N PRO A 266 0.25 2.28 17.17
CA PRO A 266 0.65 3.21 18.22
C PRO A 266 0.03 4.60 18.01
N PRO A 267 -0.90 5.07 18.86
CA PRO A 267 -1.54 6.37 18.66
C PRO A 267 -0.56 7.55 18.72
N ALA A 268 0.58 7.37 19.39
CA ALA A 268 1.63 8.39 19.51
C ALA A 268 2.23 8.80 18.15
N ILE A 269 2.24 7.91 17.14
CA ILE A 269 2.77 8.23 15.80
C ILE A 269 1.92 9.31 15.11
N PHE A 270 0.63 9.37 15.42
CA PHE A 270 -0.27 10.40 14.91
C PHE A 270 -0.06 11.78 15.56
N GLY A 271 0.74 11.87 16.63
CA GLY A 271 1.22 13.13 17.19
C GLY A 271 2.19 13.86 16.23
N ILE A 272 2.81 13.15 15.30
CA ILE A 272 3.66 13.72 14.26
C ILE A 272 2.74 14.37 13.21
N ARG A 273 2.68 15.70 13.18
CA ARG A 273 1.77 16.47 12.32
C ARG A 273 1.89 16.10 10.84
N LEU A 274 3.14 15.92 10.35
CA LEU A 274 3.37 15.56 8.96
C LEU A 274 2.83 14.16 8.65
N PHE A 275 3.11 13.17 9.52
CA PHE A 275 2.61 11.80 9.35
C PHE A 275 1.09 11.76 9.29
N SER A 276 0.41 12.44 10.22
CA SER A 276 -1.05 12.51 10.26
C SER A 276 -1.63 13.21 9.02
N ALA A 277 -1.03 14.31 8.60
CA ALA A 277 -1.46 15.04 7.42
C ALA A 277 -1.34 14.20 6.14
N VAL A 278 -0.20 13.55 5.93
CA VAL A 278 0.04 12.73 4.73
C VAL A 278 -0.85 11.48 4.73
N ASN A 279 -1.11 10.87 5.89
CA ASN A 279 -2.09 9.78 5.99
C ASN A 279 -3.52 10.26 5.72
N ALA A 280 -3.91 11.47 6.13
CA ALA A 280 -5.20 12.06 5.76
C ALA A 280 -5.32 12.26 4.23
N VAL A 281 -4.26 12.74 3.57
CA VAL A 281 -4.19 12.78 2.10
C VAL A 281 -4.33 11.39 1.50
N THR A 282 -3.64 10.38 2.05
CA THR A 282 -3.75 8.98 1.61
C THR A 282 -5.19 8.49 1.70
N VAL A 283 -5.88 8.75 2.81
CA VAL A 283 -7.30 8.37 2.98
C VAL A 283 -8.17 9.01 1.90
N CYS A 284 -8.04 10.32 1.64
CA CYS A 284 -8.81 11.00 0.60
C CYS A 284 -8.54 10.41 -0.80
N VAL A 285 -7.26 10.23 -1.14
CA VAL A 285 -6.85 9.73 -2.45
C VAL A 285 -7.35 8.30 -2.69
N TYR A 286 -7.11 7.40 -1.75
CA TYR A 286 -7.48 5.99 -1.92
C TYR A 286 -8.98 5.74 -1.75
N ALA A 287 -9.70 6.59 -1.00
CA ALA A 287 -11.17 6.58 -1.01
C ALA A 287 -11.71 6.93 -2.40
N ALA A 288 -11.22 8.01 -3.01
CA ALA A 288 -11.65 8.40 -4.34
C ALA A 288 -11.30 7.35 -5.40
N PHE A 289 -10.08 6.77 -5.35
CA PHE A 289 -9.66 5.73 -6.29
C PHE A 289 -10.45 4.44 -6.12
N GLY A 290 -10.69 3.99 -4.88
CA GLY A 290 -11.47 2.77 -4.62
C GLY A 290 -12.86 2.85 -5.23
N GLY A 291 -13.58 3.95 -4.95
CA GLY A 291 -14.90 4.18 -5.51
C GLY A 291 -14.89 4.38 -7.03
N PHE A 292 -13.93 5.16 -7.54
CA PHE A 292 -13.80 5.39 -8.98
C PHE A 292 -13.58 4.08 -9.75
N PHE A 293 -12.57 3.28 -9.40
CA PHE A 293 -12.25 2.06 -10.16
C PHE A 293 -13.37 1.01 -10.06
N PHE A 294 -14.07 0.93 -8.93
CA PHE A 294 -15.24 0.08 -8.80
C PHE A 294 -16.35 0.50 -9.76
N LEU A 295 -16.73 1.78 -9.77
CA LEU A 295 -17.84 2.29 -10.59
C LEU A 295 -17.46 2.43 -12.07
N ALA A 296 -16.21 2.76 -12.41
CA ALA A 296 -15.77 2.98 -13.78
C ALA A 296 -15.83 1.70 -14.61
N VAL A 297 -15.46 0.54 -14.05
CA VAL A 297 -15.55 -0.74 -14.75
C VAL A 297 -17.01 -1.10 -15.03
N LEU A 298 -17.91 -0.89 -14.05
CA LEU A 298 -19.35 -1.09 -14.23
C LEU A 298 -19.91 -0.12 -15.27
N GLN A 299 -19.51 1.16 -15.26
CA GLN A 299 -19.93 2.16 -16.25
C GLN A 299 -19.56 1.75 -17.67
N LEU A 300 -18.31 1.29 -17.88
CA LEU A 300 -17.85 0.87 -19.20
C LEU A 300 -18.58 -0.39 -19.72
N GLN A 301 -18.88 -1.35 -18.85
CA GLN A 301 -19.56 -2.58 -19.26
C GLN A 301 -21.07 -2.40 -19.36
N VAL A 302 -21.73 -1.83 -18.34
CA VAL A 302 -23.21 -1.75 -18.27
C VAL A 302 -23.76 -0.62 -19.14
N VAL A 303 -23.10 0.56 -19.15
CA VAL A 303 -23.64 1.75 -19.83
C VAL A 303 -23.09 1.92 -21.24
N VAL A 304 -21.76 1.79 -21.38
CA VAL A 304 -21.12 1.93 -22.71
C VAL A 304 -21.25 0.65 -23.53
N GLY A 305 -21.44 -0.50 -22.87
CA GLY A 305 -21.61 -1.80 -23.53
C GLY A 305 -20.30 -2.48 -23.94
N TYR A 306 -19.19 -2.14 -23.27
CA TYR A 306 -17.90 -2.79 -23.52
C TYR A 306 -17.92 -4.23 -23.02
N SER A 307 -17.23 -5.13 -23.74
CA SER A 307 -16.90 -6.45 -23.20
C SER A 307 -15.95 -6.32 -21.99
N ALA A 308 -15.80 -7.37 -21.21
CA ALA A 308 -14.88 -7.36 -20.07
C ALA A 308 -13.44 -7.06 -20.51
N LEU A 309 -13.00 -7.62 -21.64
CA LEU A 309 -11.68 -7.34 -22.22
C LEU A 309 -11.56 -5.88 -22.67
N ALA A 310 -12.57 -5.34 -23.34
CA ALA A 310 -12.56 -3.95 -23.79
C ALA A 310 -12.54 -2.98 -22.60
N ALA A 311 -13.32 -3.23 -21.55
CA ALA A 311 -13.32 -2.42 -20.33
C ALA A 311 -11.99 -2.49 -19.56
N GLY A 312 -11.39 -3.68 -19.46
CA GLY A 312 -10.08 -3.87 -18.85
C GLY A 312 -8.97 -3.16 -19.63
N THR A 313 -8.96 -3.27 -20.95
CA THR A 313 -7.97 -2.61 -21.82
C THR A 313 -8.16 -1.10 -21.86
N ALA A 314 -9.39 -0.61 -21.76
CA ALA A 314 -9.70 0.82 -21.75
C ALA A 314 -8.98 1.56 -20.60
N LEU A 315 -8.76 0.91 -19.46
CA LEU A 315 -8.08 1.50 -18.29
C LEU A 315 -6.55 1.45 -18.36
N LEU A 316 -5.96 0.70 -19.32
CA LEU A 316 -4.50 0.55 -19.44
C LEU A 316 -3.71 1.87 -19.58
N PRO A 317 -4.18 2.93 -20.26
CA PRO A 317 -3.42 4.16 -20.39
C PRO A 317 -2.99 4.77 -19.04
N THR A 318 -3.82 4.69 -18.01
CA THR A 318 -3.46 5.17 -16.66
C THR A 318 -2.28 4.41 -16.09
N THR A 319 -2.26 3.10 -16.29
CA THR A 319 -1.20 2.21 -15.77
C THR A 319 0.08 2.33 -16.57
N VAL A 320 -0.02 2.47 -17.89
CA VAL A 320 1.13 2.71 -18.78
C VAL A 320 1.82 4.03 -18.39
N LEU A 321 1.06 5.09 -18.15
CA LEU A 321 1.61 6.36 -17.68
C LEU A 321 2.32 6.20 -16.34
N MET A 322 1.71 5.49 -15.38
CA MET A 322 2.35 5.21 -14.09
C MET A 322 3.66 4.43 -14.26
N LEU A 323 3.67 3.39 -15.07
CA LEU A 323 4.86 2.57 -15.30
C LEU A 323 6.02 3.37 -15.90
N LEU A 324 5.71 4.23 -16.88
CA LEU A 324 6.74 4.99 -17.61
C LEU A 324 7.25 6.21 -16.83
N LEU A 325 6.41 6.86 -16.03
CA LEU A 325 6.69 8.19 -15.49
C LEU A 325 6.83 8.23 -13.96
N SER A 326 6.42 7.19 -13.20
CA SER A 326 6.43 7.25 -11.72
C SER A 326 7.83 7.43 -11.13
N ALA A 327 8.85 6.82 -11.74
CA ALA A 327 10.23 7.00 -11.30
C ALA A 327 10.71 8.45 -11.48
N ARG A 328 10.35 9.09 -12.59
CA ARG A 328 10.66 10.51 -12.85
C ARG A 328 9.90 11.43 -11.90
N SER A 329 8.64 11.11 -11.62
CA SER A 329 7.83 11.85 -10.67
C SER A 329 8.39 11.78 -9.24
N GLY A 330 8.87 10.61 -8.81
CA GLY A 330 9.55 10.47 -7.54
C GLY A 330 10.79 11.36 -7.43
N GLN A 331 11.64 11.39 -8.47
CA GLN A 331 12.81 12.29 -8.54
C GLN A 331 12.41 13.77 -8.57
N LEU A 332 11.36 14.12 -9.31
CA LEU A 332 10.84 15.49 -9.33
C LEU A 332 10.35 15.91 -7.93
N GLY A 333 9.61 15.04 -7.24
CA GLY A 333 9.14 15.30 -5.88
C GLY A 333 10.27 15.56 -4.89
N GLN A 334 11.42 14.88 -5.04
CA GLN A 334 12.62 15.15 -4.25
C GLN A 334 13.22 16.53 -4.55
N ARG A 335 13.21 16.98 -5.81
CA ARG A 335 13.77 18.28 -6.22
C ARG A 335 12.89 19.46 -5.83
N ILE A 336 11.59 19.42 -6.12
CA ILE A 336 10.65 20.54 -5.89
C ILE A 336 9.98 20.48 -4.52
N GLY A 337 10.15 19.36 -3.79
CA GLY A 337 9.49 19.09 -2.51
C GLY A 337 8.10 18.46 -2.69
N PRO A 338 7.56 17.83 -1.63
CA PRO A 338 6.34 17.02 -1.72
C PRO A 338 5.05 17.85 -1.82
N ARG A 339 5.05 19.11 -1.36
CA ARG A 339 3.85 19.95 -1.30
C ARG A 339 3.19 20.12 -2.66
N ILE A 340 3.96 20.42 -3.71
CA ILE A 340 3.43 20.66 -5.06
C ILE A 340 2.84 19.38 -5.66
N PRO A 341 3.55 18.24 -5.72
CA PRO A 341 2.99 17.00 -6.23
C PRO A 341 1.75 16.51 -5.48
N LEU A 342 1.75 16.62 -4.14
CA LEU A 342 0.62 16.22 -3.30
C LEU A 342 -0.59 17.15 -3.39
N THR A 343 -0.43 18.34 -3.94
CA THR A 343 -1.52 19.28 -4.23
C THR A 343 -2.00 19.12 -5.68
N VAL A 344 -1.09 19.21 -6.64
CA VAL A 344 -1.43 19.20 -8.08
C VAL A 344 -1.92 17.82 -8.53
N GLY A 345 -1.31 16.73 -8.03
CA GLY A 345 -1.69 15.37 -8.40
C GLY A 345 -3.16 15.04 -8.12
N PRO A 346 -3.67 15.23 -6.89
CA PRO A 346 -5.08 14.99 -6.60
C PRO A 346 -6.01 15.93 -7.39
N LEU A 347 -5.62 17.18 -7.67
CA LEU A 347 -6.42 18.10 -8.50
C LEU A 347 -6.53 17.59 -9.95
N LEU A 348 -5.42 17.12 -10.54
CA LEU A 348 -5.47 16.49 -11.86
C LEU A 348 -6.34 15.23 -11.86
N CYS A 349 -6.24 14.40 -10.81
CA CYS A 349 -7.12 13.24 -10.67
C CYS A 349 -8.59 13.66 -10.58
N ALA A 350 -8.92 14.73 -9.84
CA ALA A 350 -10.27 15.26 -9.73
C ALA A 350 -10.80 15.72 -11.11
N VAL A 351 -9.98 16.42 -11.89
CA VAL A 351 -10.34 16.81 -13.27
C VAL A 351 -10.59 15.58 -14.14
N GLY A 352 -9.71 14.57 -14.08
CA GLY A 352 -9.90 13.31 -14.81
C GLY A 352 -11.22 12.62 -14.45
N MET A 353 -11.57 12.56 -13.15
CA MET A 353 -12.85 11.99 -12.71
C MET A 353 -14.06 12.82 -13.16
N LEU A 354 -13.96 14.15 -13.16
CA LEU A 354 -15.01 15.01 -13.69
C LEU A 354 -15.20 14.83 -15.21
N LEU A 355 -14.12 14.65 -15.97
CA LEU A 355 -14.20 14.34 -17.40
C LEU A 355 -14.93 13.02 -17.66
N MET A 356 -14.80 12.03 -16.78
CA MET A 356 -15.53 10.76 -16.87
C MET A 356 -17.06 10.92 -16.78
N THR A 357 -17.58 12.05 -16.31
CA THR A 357 -19.03 12.31 -16.32
C THR A 357 -19.61 12.38 -17.74
N ARG A 358 -18.77 12.62 -18.76
CA ARG A 358 -19.16 12.62 -20.19
C ARG A 358 -19.34 11.20 -20.75
N VAL A 359 -18.79 10.19 -20.07
CA VAL A 359 -18.83 8.80 -20.53
C VAL A 359 -20.22 8.22 -20.26
N GLY A 360 -21.01 8.08 -21.32
CA GLY A 360 -22.38 7.55 -21.31
C GLY A 360 -22.63 6.64 -22.52
N ARG A 361 -23.90 6.35 -22.82
CA ARG A 361 -24.28 5.60 -24.02
C ARG A 361 -23.74 6.28 -25.29
N GLY A 362 -23.08 5.50 -26.15
CA GLY A 362 -22.49 6.00 -27.40
C GLY A 362 -21.20 6.81 -27.22
N ALA A 363 -20.63 6.85 -26.00
CA ALA A 363 -19.36 7.54 -25.75
C ALA A 363 -18.24 6.95 -26.61
N SER A 364 -17.44 7.83 -27.24
CA SER A 364 -16.26 7.45 -28.01
C SER A 364 -15.07 7.21 -27.06
N TYR A 365 -14.36 6.11 -27.28
CA TYR A 365 -13.15 5.85 -26.48
C TYR A 365 -12.13 6.99 -26.61
N PHE A 366 -11.83 7.44 -27.83
CA PHE A 366 -10.80 8.44 -28.07
C PHE A 366 -11.21 9.87 -27.68
N ALA A 367 -12.51 10.19 -27.77
CA ALA A 367 -12.99 11.55 -27.47
C ALA A 367 -13.38 11.73 -25.99
N ASP A 368 -13.94 10.68 -25.34
CA ASP A 368 -14.53 10.82 -24.01
C ASP A 368 -13.75 10.06 -22.94
N VAL A 369 -13.37 8.79 -23.19
CA VAL A 369 -12.75 7.92 -22.19
C VAL A 369 -11.25 8.18 -22.07
N LEU A 370 -10.52 8.15 -23.18
CA LEU A 370 -9.06 8.25 -23.19
C LEU A 370 -8.55 9.58 -22.61
N PRO A 371 -9.09 10.76 -22.97
CA PRO A 371 -8.62 12.02 -22.39
C PRO A 371 -8.81 12.08 -20.87
N ALA A 372 -9.95 11.59 -20.38
CA ALA A 372 -10.24 11.53 -18.95
C ALA A 372 -9.22 10.64 -18.20
N LEU A 373 -8.90 9.47 -18.77
CA LEU A 373 -7.94 8.52 -18.22
C LEU A 373 -6.48 9.03 -18.30
N LEU A 374 -6.11 9.77 -19.35
CA LEU A 374 -4.79 10.38 -19.46
C LEU A 374 -4.58 11.45 -18.39
N VAL A 375 -5.58 12.31 -18.15
CA VAL A 375 -5.52 13.33 -17.09
C VAL A 375 -5.49 12.68 -15.72
N LEU A 376 -6.32 11.66 -15.48
CA LEU A 376 -6.31 10.88 -14.24
C LEU A 376 -4.95 10.22 -14.02
N GLY A 377 -4.40 9.56 -15.04
CA GLY A 377 -3.09 8.90 -14.99
C GLY A 377 -1.95 9.88 -14.72
N ALA A 378 -1.97 11.07 -15.34
CA ALA A 378 -1.01 12.12 -15.05
C ALA A 378 -1.08 12.59 -13.58
N GLY A 379 -2.28 12.72 -13.04
CA GLY A 379 -2.48 13.00 -11.62
C GLY A 379 -1.94 11.89 -10.72
N MET A 380 -2.22 10.61 -11.03
CA MET A 380 -1.72 9.46 -10.28
C MET A 380 -0.19 9.39 -10.30
N VAL A 381 0.42 9.59 -11.46
CA VAL A 381 1.89 9.66 -11.62
C VAL A 381 2.46 10.75 -10.70
N THR A 382 1.85 11.92 -10.72
CA THR A 382 2.36 13.09 -9.98
C THR A 382 2.31 12.86 -8.47
N LEU A 383 1.32 12.11 -7.98
CA LEU A 383 1.05 12.03 -6.53
C LEU A 383 1.59 10.75 -5.86
N VAL A 384 1.51 9.56 -6.49
CA VAL A 384 1.68 8.28 -5.77
C VAL A 384 3.09 8.10 -5.22
N ALA A 385 4.12 8.34 -6.03
CA ALA A 385 5.51 8.18 -5.59
C ALA A 385 5.92 9.24 -4.52
N PRO A 386 5.63 10.56 -4.69
CA PRO A 386 5.85 11.55 -3.64
C PRO A 386 5.06 11.30 -2.36
N LEU A 387 3.83 10.77 -2.44
CA LEU A 387 3.02 10.45 -1.26
C LEU A 387 3.72 9.40 -0.40
N THR A 388 4.11 8.27 -1.00
CA THR A 388 4.79 7.18 -0.31
C THR A 388 6.12 7.64 0.30
N SER A 389 6.95 8.37 -0.46
CA SER A 389 8.23 8.87 0.04
C SER A 389 8.05 9.87 1.20
N THR A 390 7.00 10.70 1.17
CA THR A 390 6.71 11.65 2.25
C THR A 390 6.23 10.95 3.53
N VAL A 391 5.45 9.87 3.42
CA VAL A 391 5.07 9.04 4.57
C VAL A 391 6.32 8.48 5.26
N LEU A 392 7.24 7.90 4.48
CA LEU A 392 8.47 7.33 5.02
C LEU A 392 9.40 8.39 5.63
N ALA A 393 9.51 9.56 4.98
CA ALA A 393 10.32 10.68 5.47
C ALA A 393 9.71 11.41 6.68
N SER A 394 8.46 11.12 7.04
CA SER A 394 7.78 11.75 8.18
C SER A 394 8.12 11.13 9.53
N VAL A 395 8.85 10.01 9.56
CA VAL A 395 9.23 9.25 10.75
C VAL A 395 10.69 8.85 10.70
N ASP A 396 11.26 8.50 11.85
CA ASP A 396 12.62 7.96 11.94
C ASP A 396 12.75 6.65 11.14
N VAL A 397 13.95 6.36 10.63
CA VAL A 397 14.25 5.18 9.78
C VAL A 397 13.82 3.88 10.46
N ASP A 398 14.03 3.76 11.77
CA ASP A 398 13.65 2.57 12.57
C ASP A 398 12.14 2.32 12.60
N ARG A 399 11.33 3.34 12.37
CA ARG A 399 9.86 3.28 12.33
C ARG A 399 9.27 3.25 10.92
N ALA A 400 10.10 3.29 9.89
CA ALA A 400 9.65 3.35 8.49
C ALA A 400 8.76 2.16 8.10
N GLY A 401 9.07 0.95 8.58
CA GLY A 401 8.26 -0.25 8.35
C GLY A 401 6.85 -0.13 8.96
N LEU A 402 6.74 0.35 10.20
CA LEU A 402 5.47 0.61 10.87
C LEU A 402 4.67 1.69 10.14
N ALA A 403 5.30 2.81 9.77
CA ALA A 403 4.67 3.90 9.04
C ALA A 403 4.10 3.45 7.68
N SER A 404 4.87 2.64 6.94
CA SER A 404 4.41 2.03 5.69
C SER A 404 3.22 1.09 5.91
N GLY A 405 3.27 0.25 6.95
CA GLY A 405 2.16 -0.64 7.32
C GLY A 405 0.88 0.12 7.63
N ILE A 406 0.97 1.18 8.45
CA ILE A 406 -0.18 2.03 8.80
C ILE A 406 -0.74 2.73 7.56
N ASN A 407 0.12 3.29 6.71
CA ASN A 407 -0.32 3.96 5.48
C ASN A 407 -1.02 2.99 4.52
N ASN A 408 -0.50 1.76 4.35
CA ASN A 408 -1.16 0.73 3.54
C ASN A 408 -2.51 0.31 4.14
N ALA A 409 -2.61 0.12 5.46
CA ALA A 409 -3.87 -0.20 6.13
C ALA A 409 -4.89 0.93 5.95
N ALA A 410 -4.48 2.19 6.13
CA ALA A 410 -5.32 3.37 5.92
C ALA A 410 -5.82 3.48 4.47
N ALA A 411 -4.95 3.27 3.48
CA ALA A 411 -5.30 3.28 2.06
C ALA A 411 -6.36 2.21 1.73
N ARG A 412 -6.19 0.99 2.23
CA ARG A 412 -7.12 -0.12 1.98
C ARG A 412 -8.45 0.08 2.70
N ALA A 413 -8.43 0.53 3.97
CA ALA A 413 -9.64 0.85 4.72
C ALA A 413 -10.44 1.99 4.05
N ALA A 414 -9.76 3.02 3.56
CA ALA A 414 -10.37 4.12 2.84
C ALA A 414 -11.04 3.66 1.53
N SER A 415 -10.35 2.83 0.72
CA SER A 415 -10.94 2.24 -0.49
C SER A 415 -12.15 1.35 -0.17
N LEU A 416 -12.04 0.53 0.86
CA LEU A 416 -13.13 -0.33 1.34
C LEU A 416 -14.38 0.48 1.69
N VAL A 417 -14.23 1.50 2.54
CA VAL A 417 -15.34 2.36 2.98
C VAL A 417 -15.93 3.13 1.80
N ALA A 418 -15.10 3.59 0.86
CA ALA A 418 -15.57 4.31 -0.32
C ALA A 418 -16.38 3.42 -1.28
N VAL A 419 -15.95 2.19 -1.53
CA VAL A 419 -16.73 1.22 -2.34
C VAL A 419 -18.08 0.95 -1.70
N ALA A 420 -18.16 0.91 -0.37
CA ALA A 420 -19.42 0.74 0.36
C ALA A 420 -20.29 2.00 0.35
N ALA A 421 -19.71 3.18 0.55
CA ALA A 421 -20.44 4.43 0.77
C ALA A 421 -20.85 5.14 -0.53
N LEU A 422 -20.02 5.13 -1.58
CA LEU A 422 -20.27 5.91 -2.78
C LEU A 422 -21.56 5.56 -3.51
N PRO A 423 -21.94 4.28 -3.68
CA PRO A 423 -23.23 3.95 -4.27
C PRO A 423 -24.41 4.54 -3.46
N LEU A 424 -24.36 4.45 -2.13
CA LEU A 424 -25.37 5.06 -1.25
C LEU A 424 -25.42 6.59 -1.46
N LEU A 425 -24.28 7.27 -1.41
CA LEU A 425 -24.20 8.74 -1.56
C LEU A 425 -24.60 9.22 -2.96
N ALA A 426 -24.35 8.40 -3.99
CA ALA A 426 -24.78 8.67 -5.36
C ALA A 426 -26.23 8.29 -5.64
N GLY A 427 -26.93 7.68 -4.68
CA GLY A 427 -28.31 7.22 -4.83
C GLY A 427 -28.44 6.04 -5.81
N ILE A 428 -27.50 5.09 -5.77
CA ILE A 428 -27.56 3.86 -6.57
C ILE A 428 -28.38 2.83 -5.77
N GLY A 429 -29.56 2.48 -6.27
CA GLY A 429 -30.37 1.41 -5.70
C GLY A 429 -29.80 0.01 -5.98
N PRO A 430 -30.30 -1.04 -5.30
CA PRO A 430 -29.81 -2.41 -5.46
C PRO A 430 -29.84 -2.93 -6.90
N GLU A 431 -30.88 -2.60 -7.66
CA GLU A 431 -31.10 -3.04 -9.03
C GLU A 431 -30.61 -2.03 -10.10
N ALA A 432 -30.19 -0.83 -9.67
CA ALA A 432 -29.85 0.26 -10.59
C ALA A 432 -28.71 -0.09 -11.57
N TYR A 433 -27.82 -1.00 -11.20
CA TYR A 433 -26.72 -1.43 -12.08
C TYR A 433 -27.21 -2.27 -13.28
N ARG A 434 -28.44 -2.80 -13.22
CA ARG A 434 -29.08 -3.52 -14.34
C ARG A 434 -29.69 -2.56 -15.39
N SER A 435 -29.89 -1.29 -15.01
CA SER A 435 -30.41 -0.24 -15.91
C SER A 435 -29.28 0.72 -16.29
N ALA A 436 -28.90 0.72 -17.58
CA ALA A 436 -27.83 1.60 -18.08
C ALA A 436 -28.14 3.10 -17.86
N ASP A 437 -29.42 3.51 -17.89
CA ASP A 437 -29.79 4.91 -17.69
C ASP A 437 -29.69 5.33 -16.22
N GLU A 438 -30.20 4.50 -15.32
CA GLU A 438 -30.13 4.74 -13.88
C GLU A 438 -28.67 4.72 -13.39
N PHE A 439 -27.92 3.70 -13.81
CA PHE A 439 -26.51 3.59 -13.43
C PHE A 439 -25.69 4.75 -13.99
N GLY A 440 -25.88 5.12 -15.26
CA GLY A 440 -25.21 6.25 -15.87
C GLY A 440 -25.52 7.59 -15.19
N ALA A 441 -26.77 7.80 -14.76
CA ALA A 441 -27.15 8.99 -13.99
C ALA A 441 -26.49 9.01 -12.61
N ALA A 442 -26.44 7.87 -11.94
CA ALA A 442 -25.81 7.73 -10.64
C ALA A 442 -24.29 7.87 -10.71
N PHE A 443 -23.65 7.30 -11.74
CA PHE A 443 -22.23 7.48 -12.02
C PHE A 443 -21.87 8.96 -12.17
N ARG A 444 -22.66 9.73 -12.94
CA ARG A 444 -22.47 11.18 -13.08
C ARG A 444 -22.57 11.93 -11.76
N ARG A 445 -23.35 11.45 -10.78
CA ARG A 445 -23.42 12.01 -9.40
C ARG A 445 -22.24 11.57 -8.54
N ALA A 446 -21.74 10.34 -8.71
CA ALA A 446 -20.62 9.80 -7.94
C ALA A 446 -19.28 10.49 -8.28
N MET A 447 -19.05 10.83 -9.54
CA MET A 447 -17.77 11.42 -9.98
C MET A 447 -17.44 12.77 -9.32
N PRO A 448 -18.36 13.74 -9.19
CA PRO A 448 -18.14 14.95 -8.41
C PRO A 448 -17.86 14.70 -6.93
N LEU A 449 -18.46 13.67 -6.32
CA LEU A 449 -18.16 13.29 -4.93
C LEU A 449 -16.71 12.82 -4.80
N CYS A 450 -16.25 11.94 -5.69
CA CYS A 450 -14.85 11.51 -5.74
C CYS A 450 -13.90 12.69 -5.97
N ALA A 451 -14.23 13.59 -6.90
CA ALA A 451 -13.47 14.80 -7.17
C ALA A 451 -13.39 15.71 -5.93
N GLY A 452 -14.50 15.89 -5.21
CA GLY A 452 -14.55 16.67 -3.96
C GLY A 452 -13.65 16.08 -2.86
N ILE A 453 -13.61 14.75 -2.72
CA ILE A 453 -12.71 14.07 -1.79
C ILE A 453 -11.24 14.32 -2.18
N LEU A 454 -10.90 14.27 -3.47
CA LEU A 454 -9.54 14.57 -3.95
C LEU A 454 -9.15 16.03 -3.74
N VAL A 455 -10.06 16.98 -3.99
CA VAL A 455 -9.85 18.40 -3.71
C VAL A 455 -9.60 18.61 -2.22
N THR A 456 -10.35 17.93 -1.34
CA THR A 456 -10.11 17.97 0.11
C THR A 456 -8.70 17.46 0.45
N GLY A 457 -8.27 16.34 -0.14
CA GLY A 457 -6.89 15.84 0.01
C GLY A 457 -5.84 16.83 -0.47
N ALA A 458 -6.07 17.49 -1.63
CA ALA A 458 -5.19 18.54 -2.15
C ALA A 458 -5.09 19.75 -1.21
N LEU A 459 -6.21 20.18 -0.62
CA LEU A 459 -6.24 21.29 0.35
C LEU A 459 -5.48 20.92 1.64
N ILE A 460 -5.68 19.70 2.15
CA ILE A 460 -4.92 19.19 3.30
C ILE A 460 -3.42 19.25 2.98
N ALA A 461 -2.99 18.74 1.82
CA ALA A 461 -1.59 18.77 1.41
C ALA A 461 -1.05 20.21 1.31
N LEU A 462 -1.79 21.10 0.66
CA LEU A 462 -1.43 22.49 0.48
C LEU A 462 -1.23 23.24 1.82
N LEU A 463 -2.09 22.98 2.80
CA LEU A 463 -2.09 23.70 4.07
C LEU A 463 -1.11 23.11 5.10
N THR A 464 -0.82 21.81 5.02
CA THR A 464 -0.10 21.10 6.10
C THR A 464 1.28 20.59 5.71
N VAL A 465 1.53 20.28 4.41
CA VAL A 465 2.79 19.72 3.96
C VAL A 465 3.78 20.84 3.62
N ARG A 466 4.96 20.78 4.22
CA ARG A 466 6.05 21.74 3.95
C ARG A 466 6.87 21.30 2.73
N THR A 467 7.41 22.27 1.99
CA THR A 467 8.17 22.02 0.75
C THR A 467 9.53 21.33 1.01
N ASN A 468 10.14 21.55 2.18
CA ASN A 468 11.52 21.13 2.45
C ASN A 468 11.67 19.73 3.05
N VAL A 469 10.58 18.97 3.23
CA VAL A 469 10.59 17.67 3.93
C VAL A 469 11.44 16.59 3.24
N LEU A 470 11.52 16.62 1.90
CA LEU A 470 12.30 15.65 1.11
C LEU A 470 13.67 16.19 0.67
N ARG A 471 13.98 17.46 0.97
CA ARG A 471 15.30 18.01 0.71
C ARG A 471 16.21 17.56 1.84
N ALA A 472 17.24 16.77 1.54
CA ALA A 472 18.37 16.62 2.45
C ALA A 472 18.87 18.05 2.76
N GLU A 473 18.96 18.42 4.03
CA GLU A 473 19.61 19.67 4.40
C GLU A 473 21.04 19.62 3.85
N PRO A 474 21.44 20.59 2.99
CA PRO A 474 22.82 20.67 2.59
C PRO A 474 23.59 21.19 3.83
N GLY A 475 24.14 20.28 4.60
CA GLY A 475 24.91 20.67 5.78
C GLY A 475 24.69 19.87 7.06
N ALA A 476 23.73 18.96 7.12
CA ALA A 476 23.77 17.88 8.09
C ALA A 476 24.73 16.77 7.58
N ALA A 477 25.96 17.15 7.21
CA ALA A 477 27.07 16.29 7.56
C ALA A 477 26.89 16.11 9.07
N GLU A 478 26.49 14.93 9.53
CA GLU A 478 26.71 14.56 10.94
C GLU A 478 28.10 15.11 11.27
N PRO A 479 28.24 15.93 12.35
CA PRO A 479 29.58 16.22 12.81
C PRO A 479 30.18 14.82 12.94
N CYS A 480 31.26 14.54 12.17
CA CYS A 480 32.03 13.34 12.37
C CYS A 480 32.19 13.25 13.91
N ARG A 481 31.33 12.48 14.57
CA ARG A 481 31.71 11.93 15.84
C ARG A 481 32.97 11.21 15.47
N ALA A 482 34.08 11.78 15.88
CA ALA A 482 35.33 11.07 15.89
C ALA A 482 34.98 9.77 16.62
N GLU A 483 34.65 8.73 15.84
CA GLU A 483 34.63 7.39 16.38
C GLU A 483 36.02 7.25 16.94
N THR A 484 36.09 7.17 18.25
CA THR A 484 37.30 6.71 18.92
C THR A 484 37.53 5.33 18.32
N THR A 485 38.35 5.28 17.28
CA THR A 485 38.82 4.06 16.65
C THR A 485 39.69 3.38 17.69
N TYR A 486 39.08 2.48 18.45
CA TYR A 486 39.81 1.56 19.28
C TYR A 486 40.56 0.62 18.35
N HIS A 487 41.84 0.89 18.15
CA HIS A 487 42.77 -0.05 17.51
C HIS A 487 43.02 -1.19 18.50
N CYS A 488 42.26 -2.26 18.38
CA CYS A 488 42.59 -3.54 18.99
C CYS A 488 43.69 -4.21 18.16
N GLY A 489 44.90 -3.72 18.27
CA GLY A 489 46.10 -4.49 17.92
C GLY A 489 46.46 -5.35 19.12
N VAL A 490 46.69 -6.66 18.91
CA VAL A 490 47.00 -7.66 19.93
C VAL A 490 48.31 -7.33 20.71
N SER A 491 48.98 -6.22 20.40
CA SER A 491 50.26 -5.80 21.01
C SER A 491 50.34 -4.30 21.39
N ALA A 492 49.24 -3.54 21.31
CA ALA A 492 49.26 -2.14 21.76
C ALA A 492 48.52 -1.99 23.10
N PRO A 493 49.10 -1.28 24.08
CA PRO A 493 48.35 -0.98 25.33
C PRO A 493 47.13 -0.11 25.01
N PRO A 494 46.02 -0.26 25.73
CA PRO A 494 44.84 0.57 25.54
C PRO A 494 45.20 2.03 25.75
N LEU A 495 44.88 2.89 24.79
CA LEU A 495 45.00 4.33 24.90
C LEU A 495 44.06 4.81 26.00
N ASP A 496 44.60 5.37 27.07
CA ASP A 496 43.80 5.98 28.14
C ASP A 496 43.11 7.25 27.58
N PRO A 497 41.76 7.34 27.59
CA PRO A 497 41.06 8.52 27.14
C PRO A 497 41.40 9.82 27.89
N GLY A 498 42.05 9.70 29.06
CA GLY A 498 42.53 10.81 29.86
C GLY A 498 43.78 11.50 29.29
N GLU A 499 44.67 10.76 28.58
CA GLU A 499 45.92 11.34 28.09
C GLU A 499 45.74 12.18 26.79
N THR A 500 44.68 11.97 26.03
CA THR A 500 44.40 12.77 24.80
C THR A 500 43.93 14.19 25.10
N LYS A 501 43.55 14.53 26.33
CA LYS A 501 43.15 15.90 26.71
C LYS A 501 44.32 16.77 27.24
N ALA A 502 45.48 16.20 27.50
CA ALA A 502 46.61 16.92 28.12
C ALA A 502 47.67 17.40 27.11
N ARG A 503 47.62 16.95 25.86
CA ARG A 503 48.54 17.47 24.82
C ARG A 503 47.91 18.63 24.09
N GLY A 504 48.06 19.83 24.62
CA GLY A 504 48.00 21.06 23.87
C GLY A 504 49.05 21.03 22.75
N PRO A 505 49.01 21.91 21.77
CA PRO A 505 49.88 21.88 20.62
C PRO A 505 51.34 21.90 21.08
N GLU A 506 52.07 20.80 20.86
CA GLU A 506 53.49 20.68 21.06
C GLU A 506 54.17 21.82 20.29
N ARG A 507 54.77 22.76 20.97
CA ARG A 507 55.64 23.77 20.37
C ARG A 507 56.82 23.04 19.77
N LEU A 508 56.96 23.14 18.46
CA LEU A 508 58.15 22.67 17.76
C LEU A 508 59.41 23.27 18.41
N PRO A 509 60.42 22.49 18.75
CA PRO A 509 61.70 23.01 19.28
C PRO A 509 62.45 23.63 18.09
N GLY A 510 62.70 24.94 18.12
CA GLY A 510 63.60 25.57 17.17
C GLY A 510 63.15 26.90 16.62
N ALA A 511 62.99 27.91 17.47
CA ALA A 511 63.19 29.30 17.04
C ALA A 511 63.89 30.01 18.23
N GLY A 512 65.20 30.06 18.17
CA GLY A 512 66.04 30.83 19.07
C GLY A 512 65.67 32.32 19.01
N GLY A 513 65.15 32.85 20.09
CA GLY A 513 65.04 34.28 20.31
C GLY A 513 66.33 34.78 20.94
N PRO A 514 66.73 36.01 20.63
CA PRO A 514 68.04 36.54 21.02
C PRO A 514 68.17 36.73 22.53
N GLU A 515 69.30 36.28 23.06
CA GLU A 515 69.78 36.56 24.43
C GLU A 515 69.83 38.10 24.66
N ARG A 516 69.24 38.58 25.71
CA ARG A 516 69.50 39.91 26.25
C ARG A 516 70.65 39.79 27.24
N PRO A 517 71.69 40.69 27.16
CA PRO A 517 72.78 40.69 28.11
C PRO A 517 72.33 41.13 29.48
N ALA A 518 72.91 40.52 30.49
CA ALA A 518 72.82 40.91 31.89
C ALA A 518 73.57 42.22 32.08
N GLU A 519 72.89 43.25 32.57
CA GLU A 519 73.55 44.36 33.26
C GLU A 519 73.33 44.25 34.75
N GLY A 520 74.46 44.22 35.46
CA GLY A 520 74.51 44.25 36.89
C GLY A 520 74.46 45.68 37.42
N ALA A 521 73.92 45.82 38.56
CA ALA A 521 74.37 46.58 39.74
C ALA A 521 73.37 46.36 40.88
#